data_ae7097a4cceff425ba0000857facf7d5
#
_entry.id   ae7097a4cceff425ba0000857facf7d5
#
_cell.length_a   1.000
_cell.length_b   1.000
_cell.length_c   1.000
_cell.angle_alpha   90.00
_cell.angle_beta   90.00
_cell.angle_gamma   90.00
#
_symmetry.space_group_name_H-M   'P 1'
#
loop_
_entity.id
_entity.type
_entity.pdbx_description
1 polymer ?
#
loop_
_entity_poly.entity_id
_entity_poly.type
_entity_poly.pdbx_seq_one_letter_code
_entity_poly.pdbx_strand_id
1 'polypeptide(L)' 'MPWYKTGSVKATNNSNAIIGTGTAFIANARVGDAFRGPDGAWYEVSNIASDTALSISPNYQGSTVAAGGYALA' A
#
# COMPACT_ATOMS: atom_id res chain seq x y z
N MET A 1 -5.16 10.86 -13.69
CA MET A 1 -3.98 9.98 -13.71
C MET A 1 -4.38 8.53 -13.60
N PRO A 2 -3.73 7.63 -14.35
CA PRO A 2 -3.97 6.21 -14.09
C PRO A 2 -3.49 5.82 -12.70
N TRP A 3 -4.13 4.84 -12.13
CA TRP A 3 -3.76 4.33 -10.81
C TRP A 3 -2.44 3.57 -10.93
N TYR A 4 -1.60 3.72 -9.92
CA TYR A 4 -0.37 2.94 -9.85
C TYR A 4 -0.68 1.59 -9.20
N LYS A 5 -0.46 0.50 -9.93
CA LYS A 5 -0.80 -0.86 -9.51
C LYS A 5 0.32 -1.87 -9.76
N THR A 6 1.52 -1.39 -10.02
CA THR A 6 2.65 -2.27 -10.39
C THR A 6 3.12 -3.09 -9.19
N GLY A 7 3.42 -4.36 -9.43
CA GLY A 7 3.93 -5.26 -8.40
C GLY A 7 2.84 -5.79 -7.48
N SER A 8 3.24 -6.23 -6.31
CA SER A 8 2.35 -6.75 -5.29
C SER A 8 2.75 -6.23 -3.92
N VAL A 9 1.86 -6.36 -2.94
CA VAL A 9 2.13 -5.91 -1.58
C VAL A 9 1.81 -7.01 -0.58
N LYS A 10 2.57 -7.02 0.52
CA LYS A 10 2.26 -7.76 1.73
C LYS A 10 1.54 -6.82 2.68
N ALA A 11 0.34 -7.21 3.10
CA ALA A 11 -0.46 -6.47 4.07
C ALA A 11 -0.79 -7.38 5.23
N THR A 12 -0.56 -6.91 6.45
CA THR A 12 -0.75 -7.70 7.66
C THR A 12 -1.91 -7.11 8.47
N ASN A 13 -2.83 -7.95 8.87
CA ASN A 13 -3.98 -7.53 9.68
C ASN A 13 -3.50 -6.77 10.93
N ASN A 14 -4.13 -5.64 11.21
CA ASN A 14 -3.83 -4.75 12.33
C ASN A 14 -2.46 -4.08 12.27
N SER A 15 -1.78 -4.11 11.13
CA SER A 15 -0.50 -3.43 10.93
C SER A 15 -0.64 -2.30 9.93
N ASN A 16 0.12 -1.22 10.14
CA ASN A 16 0.17 -0.12 9.18
C ASN A 16 1.29 -0.28 8.16
N ALA A 17 2.10 -1.31 8.25
CA ALA A 17 3.23 -1.53 7.36
C ALA A 17 2.79 -2.26 6.09
N ILE A 18 3.12 -1.68 4.94
CA ILE A 18 2.86 -2.27 3.62
C ILE A 18 4.21 -2.50 2.96
N ILE A 19 4.48 -3.74 2.61
CA ILE A 19 5.76 -4.12 1.98
C ILE A 19 5.48 -4.50 0.53
N GLY A 20 6.15 -3.81 -0.39
CA GLY A 20 5.99 -4.05 -1.82
C GLY A 20 7.06 -4.96 -2.39
N THR A 21 6.69 -5.66 -3.46
CA THR A 21 7.62 -6.43 -4.29
C THR A 21 7.43 -5.97 -5.73
N GLY A 22 8.51 -5.53 -6.35
CA GLY A 22 8.46 -4.98 -7.70
C GLY A 22 7.78 -3.61 -7.78
N THR A 23 7.77 -2.87 -6.68
CA THR A 23 7.12 -1.57 -6.59
C THR A 23 8.14 -0.44 -6.64
N ALA A 24 7.67 0.77 -6.98
CA ALA A 24 8.48 1.99 -6.99
C ALA A 24 7.69 3.09 -6.29
N PHE A 25 7.52 2.97 -4.99
CA PHE A 25 6.65 3.87 -4.22
C PHE A 25 7.16 5.30 -4.21
N ILE A 26 8.47 5.52 -4.12
CA ILE A 26 9.03 6.87 -4.02
C ILE A 26 8.64 7.71 -5.25
N ALA A 27 8.70 7.12 -6.44
CA ALA A 27 8.41 7.84 -7.67
C ALA A 27 6.90 7.97 -7.95
N ASN A 28 6.06 7.10 -7.37
CA ASN A 28 4.66 6.96 -7.78
C ASN A 28 3.65 7.18 -6.66
N ALA A 29 4.10 7.41 -5.42
CA ALA A 29 3.22 7.63 -4.29
C ALA A 29 3.66 8.85 -3.50
N ARG A 30 2.71 9.45 -2.76
CA ARG A 30 2.97 10.58 -1.88
C ARG A 30 2.18 10.40 -0.60
N VAL A 31 2.69 10.96 0.49
CA VAL A 31 1.93 11.03 1.73
C VAL A 31 0.62 11.77 1.46
N GLY A 32 -0.48 11.20 1.92
CA GLY A 32 -1.81 11.72 1.65
C GLY A 32 -2.53 11.05 0.49
N ASP A 33 -1.84 10.24 -0.31
CA ASP A 33 -2.48 9.49 -1.40
C ASP A 33 -3.42 8.43 -0.84
N ALA A 34 -4.40 8.05 -1.65
CA ALA A 34 -5.29 6.94 -1.35
C ALA A 34 -4.63 5.62 -1.71
N PHE A 35 -4.65 4.67 -0.79
CA PHE A 35 -4.17 3.31 -1.00
C PHE A 35 -5.35 2.36 -0.91
N ARG A 36 -5.61 1.61 -1.97
CA ARG A 36 -6.61 0.55 -1.94
C ARG A 36 -5.90 -0.76 -1.66
N GLY A 37 -6.22 -1.36 -0.51
CA GLY A 37 -5.57 -2.59 -0.08
C GLY A 37 -6.10 -3.83 -0.80
N PRO A 38 -5.43 -4.98 -0.59
CA PRO A 38 -5.90 -6.25 -1.16
C PRO A 38 -7.28 -6.66 -0.66
N ASP A 39 -7.75 -6.07 0.44
CA ASP A 39 -9.10 -6.28 0.98
C ASP A 39 -10.16 -5.43 0.26
N GLY A 40 -9.76 -4.56 -0.65
CA GLY A 40 -10.66 -3.63 -1.33
C GLY A 40 -11.00 -2.38 -0.56
N ALA A 41 -10.52 -2.23 0.68
CA ALA A 41 -10.77 -1.05 1.49
C ALA A 41 -9.77 0.05 1.19
N TRP A 42 -10.14 1.29 1.52
CA TRP A 42 -9.32 2.47 1.28
C TRP A 42 -8.60 2.90 2.53
N TYR A 43 -7.35 3.33 2.36
CA TYR A 43 -6.48 3.81 3.41
C TYR A 43 -5.74 5.04 2.91
N GLU A 44 -5.18 5.80 3.83
CA GLU A 44 -4.34 6.96 3.48
C GLU A 44 -2.88 6.58 3.65
N VAL A 45 -2.03 6.95 2.67
CA VAL A 45 -0.58 6.78 2.81
C VAL A 45 -0.07 7.78 3.83
N SER A 46 0.46 7.30 4.96
CA SER A 46 0.93 8.16 6.04
C SER A 46 2.44 8.37 6.02
N ASN A 47 3.20 7.47 5.39
CA ASN A 47 4.64 7.60 5.27
C ASN A 47 5.15 6.69 4.15
N ILE A 48 6.23 7.11 3.48
CA ILE A 48 6.91 6.31 2.45
C ILE A 48 8.36 6.19 2.87
N ALA A 49 8.78 4.99 3.26
CA ALA A 49 10.14 4.76 3.73
C ALA A 49 11.10 4.42 2.58
N SER A 50 10.63 3.71 1.55
CA SER A 50 11.44 3.31 0.41
C SER A 50 10.53 2.92 -0.76
N ASP A 51 11.13 2.46 -1.87
CA ASP A 51 10.36 1.95 -3.01
C ASP A 51 9.54 0.71 -2.68
N THR A 52 9.87 0.01 -1.61
CA THR A 52 9.20 -1.24 -1.22
C THR A 52 8.56 -1.18 0.16
N ALA A 53 8.51 -0.01 0.80
CA ALA A 53 7.93 0.10 2.12
C ALA A 53 7.18 1.41 2.28
N LEU A 54 5.93 1.33 2.67
CA LEU A 54 5.13 2.50 3.05
C LEU A 54 4.25 2.15 4.24
N SER A 55 3.67 3.18 4.86
CA SER A 55 2.74 3.01 5.97
C SER A 55 1.39 3.61 5.58
N ILE A 56 0.35 3.03 6.15
CA ILE A 56 -1.02 3.46 5.89
C ILE A 56 -1.73 3.82 7.19
N SER A 57 -2.83 4.54 7.07
CA SER A 57 -3.69 4.89 8.19
C SER A 57 -5.15 4.76 7.73
N PRO A 58 -6.01 4.14 8.52
CA PRO A 58 -5.74 3.35 9.72
C PRO A 58 -4.96 2.07 9.42
N ASN A 59 -4.72 1.24 10.44
CA ASN A 59 -4.08 -0.06 10.24
C ASN A 59 -4.91 -0.92 9.31
N TYR A 60 -4.24 -1.79 8.54
CA TYR A 60 -4.91 -2.68 7.59
C TYR A 60 -5.93 -3.56 8.31
N GLN A 61 -7.16 -3.55 7.82
CA GLN A 61 -8.29 -4.22 8.47
C GLN A 61 -8.62 -5.58 7.86
N GLY A 62 -8.06 -5.88 6.70
CA GLY A 62 -8.36 -7.13 6.02
C GLY A 62 -7.52 -8.29 6.51
N SER A 63 -7.72 -9.45 5.88
CA SER A 63 -6.92 -10.64 6.18
C SER A 63 -5.49 -10.45 5.69
N THR A 64 -4.52 -11.00 6.44
CA THR A 64 -3.12 -10.95 6.05
C THR A 64 -2.92 -11.58 4.67
N VAL A 65 -2.19 -10.86 3.80
CA VAL A 65 -1.90 -11.30 2.43
C VAL A 65 -0.39 -11.19 2.20
N ALA A 66 0.23 -12.27 1.71
CA ALA A 66 1.67 -12.29 1.44
C ALA A 66 2.02 -11.55 0.15
N ALA A 67 1.16 -11.63 -0.87
CA ALA A 67 1.36 -10.95 -2.16
C ALA A 67 -0.02 -10.67 -2.77
N GLY A 68 -0.50 -9.47 -2.55
CA GLY A 68 -1.82 -9.07 -3.01
C GLY A 68 -1.79 -7.89 -3.96
N GLY A 69 -2.86 -7.71 -4.72
CA GLY A 69 -3.04 -6.55 -5.58
C GLY A 69 -3.39 -5.31 -4.75
N TYR A 70 -3.00 -4.16 -5.24
CA TYR A 70 -3.26 -2.88 -4.60
C TYR A 70 -3.43 -1.81 -5.66
N ALA A 71 -3.81 -0.61 -5.24
CA ALA A 71 -3.84 0.56 -6.11
C ALA A 71 -3.51 1.81 -5.30
N LEU A 72 -2.81 2.74 -5.93
CA LEU A 72 -2.51 4.06 -5.39
C LEU A 72 -3.12 5.13 -6.29
N ALA A 73 -3.73 6.11 -5.68
CA ALA A 73 -4.35 7.21 -6.43
C ALA A 73 -4.07 8.57 -5.79
#